data_99f822d3399e43570b1d45712b8cb995
#
_entry.id   99f822d3399e43570b1d45712b8cb995
#
_cell.length_a   1.000
_cell.length_b   1.000
_cell.length_c   1.000
_cell.angle_alpha   90.00
_cell.angle_beta   90.00
_cell.angle_gamma   90.00
#
_symmetry.space_group_name_H-M   'P 1'
#
loop_
_entity.id
_entity.type
_entity.pdbx_description
1 polymer ?
#
loop_
_entity_poly.entity_id
_entity_poly.type
_entity_poly.pdbx_seq_one_letter_code
_entity_poly.pdbx_strand_id
1 'polypeptide(L)' 'MGHLGDVKPVGEGVLELRIDCGPGYRVYLALRGMRVVILLAGGDTSSQTRDIETALALARQT' A
#
# COMPACT_ATOMS: atom_id res chain seq x y z
N MET A 1 6.30 19.11 11.21
CA MET A 1 5.83 18.73 9.89
C MET A 1 5.75 17.23 9.74
N GLY A 2 4.59 16.74 9.46
CA GLY A 2 4.41 15.32 9.33
C GLY A 2 4.95 14.79 8.02
N HIS A 3 5.60 13.65 8.10
CA HIS A 3 5.96 12.91 6.92
C HIS A 3 4.94 11.81 6.70
N LEU A 4 4.66 11.50 5.46
CA LEU A 4 3.77 10.40 5.13
C LEU A 4 4.47 9.05 5.29
N GLY A 5 5.70 9.08 5.80
CA GLY A 5 6.47 7.87 5.92
C GLY A 5 7.08 7.50 4.58
N ASP A 6 7.42 6.24 4.44
CA ASP A 6 8.10 5.76 3.26
C ASP A 6 7.13 5.27 2.21
N VAL A 7 7.45 5.56 0.95
CA VAL A 7 6.72 5.03 -0.19
C VAL A 7 7.64 4.05 -0.90
N LYS A 8 7.13 2.85 -1.16
CA LYS A 8 7.93 1.79 -1.70
C LYS A 8 7.16 1.03 -2.78
N PRO A 9 7.72 0.88 -3.97
CA PRO A 9 7.05 0.10 -5.00
C PRO A 9 7.11 -1.39 -4.67
N VAL A 10 5.99 -2.07 -4.87
CA VAL A 10 5.92 -3.52 -4.62
C VAL A 10 5.64 -4.30 -5.91
N GLY A 11 5.54 -3.61 -7.03
CA GLY A 11 5.36 -4.23 -8.34
C GLY A 11 4.02 -3.91 -8.96
N GLU A 12 3.91 -4.09 -10.27
CA GLU A 12 2.68 -3.97 -11.03
C GLU A 12 1.96 -2.62 -10.82
N GLY A 13 2.73 -1.56 -10.63
CA GLY A 13 2.15 -0.23 -10.42
C GLY A 13 1.58 -0.02 -9.03
N VAL A 14 1.85 -0.93 -8.12
CA VAL A 14 1.36 -0.85 -6.74
C VAL A 14 2.44 -0.26 -5.84
N LEU A 15 2.03 0.65 -4.98
CA LEU A 15 2.93 1.27 -4.02
C LEU A 15 2.46 0.95 -2.60
N GLU A 16 3.44 0.73 -1.73
CA GLU A 16 3.20 0.60 -0.30
C GLU A 16 3.53 1.92 0.34
N LEU A 17 2.57 2.51 1.01
CA LEU A 17 2.76 3.75 1.74
C LEU A 17 2.73 3.44 3.23
N ARG A 18 3.80 3.76 3.92
CA ARG A 18 3.90 3.55 5.36
C ARG A 18 3.62 4.86 6.07
N ILE A 19 2.76 4.80 7.04
CA ILE A 19 2.39 5.96 7.83
C ILE A 19 2.82 5.70 9.27
N ASP A 20 3.80 6.47 9.74
CA ASP A 20 4.29 6.33 11.11
C ASP A 20 3.37 7.07 12.06
N CYS A 21 2.35 6.37 12.50
CA CYS A 21 1.38 6.96 13.43
C CYS A 21 0.86 5.83 14.30
N GLY A 22 1.07 5.95 15.60
CA GLY A 22 0.65 4.91 16.53
C GLY A 22 1.34 3.59 16.25
N PRO A 23 0.59 2.52 16.02
CA PRO A 23 1.19 1.20 15.76
C PRO A 23 1.80 1.09 14.38
N GLY A 24 1.66 2.12 13.54
CA GLY A 24 2.15 2.06 12.17
C GLY A 24 1.10 1.49 11.24
N TYR A 25 0.84 2.19 10.16
CA TYR A 25 -0.15 1.76 9.19
C TYR A 25 0.50 1.63 7.82
N ARG A 26 -0.04 0.75 6.99
CA ARG A 26 0.36 0.60 5.61
C ARG A 26 -0.84 0.71 4.71
N VAL A 27 -0.68 1.45 3.64
CA VAL A 27 -1.71 1.59 2.63
C VAL A 27 -1.13 1.14 1.30
N TYR A 28 -1.83 0.26 0.62
CA TYR A 28 -1.41 -0.20 -0.69
C TYR A 28 -2.30 0.45 -1.73
N LEU A 29 -1.69 1.10 -2.71
CA LEU A 29 -2.43 1.80 -3.73
C LEU A 29 -1.84 1.51 -5.10
N ALA A 30 -2.66 1.64 -6.13
CA ALA A 30 -2.24 1.45 -7.50
C ALA A 30 -2.38 2.76 -8.26
N LEU A 31 -1.38 3.06 -9.07
CA LEU A 31 -1.44 4.22 -9.95
C LEU A 31 -1.93 3.76 -11.32
N ARG A 32 -3.05 4.31 -11.75
CA ARG A 32 -3.65 3.98 -13.04
C ARG A 32 -3.84 5.26 -13.83
N GLY A 33 -2.81 5.64 -14.59
CA GLY A 33 -2.81 6.90 -15.30
C GLY A 33 -2.85 8.04 -14.31
N MET A 34 -3.88 8.85 -14.36
CA MET A 34 -4.05 9.97 -13.45
C MET A 34 -4.91 9.61 -12.24
N ARG A 35 -5.22 8.32 -12.09
CA ARG A 35 -6.10 7.87 -11.02
C ARG A 35 -5.29 7.11 -9.97
N VAL A 36 -5.62 7.35 -8.71
CA VAL A 36 -5.04 6.60 -7.59
C VAL A 36 -6.14 5.70 -7.04
N VAL A 37 -5.85 4.41 -6.98
CA VAL A 37 -6.82 3.42 -6.49
C VAL A 37 -6.25 2.83 -5.19
N ILE A 38 -6.98 3.02 -4.10
CA ILE A 38 -6.57 2.43 -2.83
C ILE A 38 -7.06 0.98 -2.81
N LEU A 39 -6.10 0.07 -2.69
CA LEU A 39 -6.39 -1.35 -2.76
C LEU A 39 -6.65 -1.97 -1.39
N LEU A 40 -5.83 -1.58 -0.42
CA LEU A 40 -5.85 -2.24 0.87
C LEU A 40 -5.18 -1.34 1.89
N ALA A 41 -5.65 -1.40 3.13
CA ALA A 41 -5.01 -0.73 4.24
C ALA A 41 -4.82 -1.73 5.37
N GLY A 42 -3.62 -1.73 5.96
CA GLY A 42 -3.34 -2.64 7.06
C GLY A 42 -2.40 -1.98 8.05
N GLY A 43 -2.39 -2.49 9.28
CA GLY A 43 -1.56 -1.93 10.32
C GLY A 43 -0.73 -2.96 11.07
N ASP A 44 -0.67 -4.19 10.59
CA ASP A 44 0.02 -5.26 11.27
C ASP A 44 1.17 -5.78 10.42
N THR A 45 2.39 -5.76 10.98
CA THR A 45 3.55 -6.22 10.25
C THR A 45 3.53 -7.72 10.00
N SER A 46 2.83 -8.49 10.83
CA SER A 46 2.80 -9.94 10.67
C SER A 46 2.06 -10.37 9.42
N SER A 47 1.21 -9.52 8.86
CA SER A 47 0.45 -9.83 7.66
C SER A 47 0.99 -9.14 6.42
N GLN A 48 2.17 -8.53 6.50
CA GLN A 48 2.68 -7.72 5.41
C GLN A 48 2.81 -8.50 4.10
N THR A 49 3.37 -9.69 4.14
CA THR A 49 3.53 -10.48 2.92
C THR A 49 2.19 -10.82 2.29
N ARG A 50 1.24 -11.24 3.11
CA ARG A 50 -0.10 -11.55 2.63
C ARG A 50 -0.78 -10.31 2.06
N ASP A 51 -0.59 -9.17 2.74
CA ASP A 51 -1.22 -7.93 2.29
C ASP A 51 -0.69 -7.51 0.93
N ILE A 52 0.61 -7.65 0.71
CA ILE A 52 1.21 -7.32 -0.58
C ILE A 52 0.62 -8.23 -1.67
N GLU A 53 0.52 -9.52 -1.41
CA GLU A 53 -0.06 -10.45 -2.37
C GLU A 53 -1.51 -10.10 -2.67
N THR A 54 -2.27 -9.76 -1.63
CA THR A 54 -3.66 -9.36 -1.80
C THR A 54 -3.76 -8.09 -2.63
N ALA A 55 -2.92 -7.10 -2.33
CA ALA A 55 -2.92 -5.84 -3.06
C ALA A 55 -2.59 -6.06 -4.54
N LEU A 56 -1.60 -6.90 -4.83
CA LEU A 56 -1.24 -7.19 -6.21
C LEU A 56 -2.39 -7.88 -6.95
N ALA A 57 -3.07 -8.80 -6.28
CA ALA A 57 -4.21 -9.47 -6.88
C ALA A 57 -5.34 -8.48 -7.18
N LEU A 58 -5.60 -7.57 -6.25
CA LEU A 58 -6.62 -6.56 -6.44
C LEU A 58 -6.24 -5.60 -7.56
N ALA A 59 -4.96 -5.27 -7.67
CA ALA A 59 -4.49 -4.37 -8.71
C ALA A 59 -4.73 -4.93 -10.11
N ARG A 60 -4.67 -6.24 -10.25
CA ARG A 60 -4.92 -6.88 -11.55
C ARG A 60 -6.36 -6.77 -11.97
N GLN A 61 -7.25 -6.44 -11.05
CA GLN A 61 -8.68 -6.30 -11.33
C GLN A 61 -9.08 -4.86 -11.62
N THR A 62 -8.16 -3.94 -11.52
CA THR A 62 -8.45 -2.53 -11.77
C THR A 62 -7.73 -1.99 -13.05
#